data_d3ee7b938aa8b207272b95df0d72f145
#
_entry.id   d3ee7b938aa8b207272b95df0d72f145
#
_cell.length_a   1.000
_cell.length_b   1.000
_cell.length_c   1.000
_cell.angle_alpha   90.00
_cell.angle_beta   90.00
_cell.angle_gamma   90.00
#
_symmetry.space_group_name_H-M   'P 1'
#
loop_
_entity.id
_entity.type
_entity.pdbx_description
1 polymer ?
#
loop_
_entity_poly.entity_id
_entity_poly.type
_entity_poly.pdbx_seq_one_letter_code
_entity_poly.pdbx_strand_id
1 'polypeptide(L)'
;MPSLVAVIDDDHAVRESSESLIRSAGFAVRVFDSAEQFLKSPYLRKAACLVLDVRMPGMSGPELRRKLLSEGYEVPVIFITAAADEEAKARELTNGAVAYLTKPFDEKELLPAIDRALKSGSRRDHREDRR
;
A
#
# COMPACT_ATOMS: atom_id res chain seq x y z
N MET A 1 15.27 7.55 10.47
CA MET A 1 13.88 7.14 10.79
C MET A 1 13.42 6.04 9.85
N PRO A 2 12.84 4.96 10.37
CA PRO A 2 12.30 3.92 9.50
C PRO A 2 11.13 4.47 8.68
N SER A 3 11.06 4.02 7.45
CA SER A 3 9.94 4.37 6.58
C SER A 3 8.66 3.74 7.12
N LEU A 4 7.55 4.46 7.01
CA LEU A 4 6.25 3.98 7.48
C LEU A 4 5.48 3.30 6.35
N VAL A 5 5.09 2.06 6.59
CA VAL A 5 4.23 1.31 5.70
C VAL A 5 2.83 1.26 6.32
N ALA A 6 1.82 1.62 5.57
CA ALA A 6 0.43 1.52 6.02
C ALA A 6 -0.20 0.30 5.36
N VAL A 7 -0.80 -0.58 6.17
CA VAL A 7 -1.50 -1.75 5.69
C VAL A 7 -2.99 -1.50 5.86
N ILE A 8 -3.74 -1.56 4.77
CA ILE A 8 -5.18 -1.27 4.77
C ILE A 8 -5.89 -2.50 4.24
N ASP A 9 -6.58 -3.23 5.14
CA ASP A 9 -7.25 -4.48 4.81
C ASP A 9 -8.33 -4.73 5.86
N ASP A 10 -9.52 -5.14 5.43
CA ASP A 10 -10.62 -5.40 6.36
C ASP A 10 -10.49 -6.75 7.07
N ASP A 11 -9.57 -7.61 6.63
CA ASP A 11 -9.32 -8.91 7.25
C ASP A 11 -8.31 -8.77 8.39
N HIS A 12 -8.77 -9.04 9.63
CA HIS A 12 -7.93 -8.94 10.82
C HIS A 12 -6.69 -9.82 10.75
N ALA A 13 -6.84 -11.05 10.27
CA ALA A 13 -5.72 -12.00 10.19
C ALA A 13 -4.65 -11.50 9.22
N VAL A 14 -5.06 -10.93 8.09
CA VAL A 14 -4.12 -10.36 7.11
C VAL A 14 -3.40 -9.16 7.71
N ARG A 15 -4.13 -8.28 8.40
CA ARG A 15 -3.51 -7.12 9.06
C ARG A 15 -2.45 -7.56 10.06
N GLU A 16 -2.80 -8.53 10.90
CA GLU A 16 -1.90 -8.99 11.96
C GLU A 16 -0.65 -9.64 11.40
N SER A 17 -0.80 -10.55 10.44
CA SER A 17 0.36 -11.22 9.85
C SER A 17 1.23 -10.27 9.03
N SER A 18 0.62 -9.34 8.30
CA SER A 18 1.36 -8.35 7.51
C SER A 18 2.13 -7.40 8.43
N GLU A 19 1.50 -6.94 9.49
CA GLU A 19 2.14 -6.07 10.47
C GLU A 19 3.37 -6.72 11.08
N SER A 20 3.22 -7.97 11.50
CA SER A 20 4.32 -8.72 12.11
C SER A 20 5.48 -8.89 11.14
N LEU A 21 5.19 -9.26 9.91
CA LEU A 21 6.20 -9.46 8.88
C LEU A 21 6.94 -8.17 8.55
N ILE A 22 6.21 -7.09 8.33
CA ILE A 22 6.80 -5.81 7.96
C ILE A 22 7.64 -5.25 9.10
N ARG A 23 7.14 -5.35 10.33
CA ARG A 23 7.88 -4.88 11.50
C ARG A 23 9.17 -5.66 11.69
N SER A 24 9.13 -6.97 11.46
CA SER A 24 10.33 -7.81 11.62
C SER A 24 11.42 -7.47 10.60
N ALA A 25 11.03 -6.86 9.48
CA ALA A 25 11.97 -6.43 8.45
C ALA A 25 12.56 -5.03 8.73
N GLY A 26 12.18 -4.40 9.84
CA GLY A 26 12.78 -3.13 10.26
C GLY A 26 12.00 -1.90 9.88
N PHE A 27 10.80 -2.04 9.29
CA PHE A 27 9.97 -0.89 8.91
C PHE A 27 9.01 -0.51 10.05
N ALA A 28 8.66 0.77 10.12
CA ALA A 28 7.52 1.19 10.92
C ALA A 28 6.25 0.79 10.17
N VAL A 29 5.22 0.37 10.89
CA VAL A 29 3.97 -0.09 10.27
C VAL A 29 2.77 0.38 11.08
N ARG A 30 1.71 0.74 10.38
CA ARG A 30 0.39 1.02 10.97
C ARG A 30 -0.66 0.28 10.16
N VAL A 31 -1.68 -0.24 10.82
CA VAL A 31 -2.72 -1.02 10.17
C VAL A 31 -4.06 -0.31 10.28
N PHE A 32 -4.89 -0.48 9.26
CA PHE A 32 -6.22 0.16 9.17
C PHE A 32 -7.19 -0.86 8.63
N ASP A 33 -8.43 -0.83 9.13
CA ASP A 33 -9.45 -1.78 8.70
C ASP A 33 -10.25 -1.29 7.50
N SER A 34 -10.08 -0.04 7.10
CA SER A 34 -10.81 0.54 5.97
C SER A 34 -10.05 1.72 5.36
N ALA A 35 -10.40 2.04 4.14
CA ALA A 35 -9.87 3.22 3.47
C ALA A 35 -10.25 4.49 4.23
N GLU A 36 -11.49 4.53 4.72
CA GLU A 36 -12.00 5.68 5.47
C GLU A 36 -11.20 5.92 6.74
N GLN A 37 -10.86 4.85 7.46
CA GLN A 37 -10.05 4.95 8.66
C GLN A 37 -8.68 5.54 8.35
N PHE A 38 -8.05 5.08 7.27
CA PHE A 38 -6.75 5.60 6.86
C PHE A 38 -6.82 7.09 6.50
N LEU A 39 -7.85 7.48 5.75
CA LEU A 39 -8.00 8.88 5.31
C LEU A 39 -8.16 9.84 6.48
N LYS A 40 -8.74 9.39 7.57
CA LYS A 40 -8.93 10.22 8.76
C LYS A 40 -7.74 10.21 9.71
N SER A 41 -6.74 9.37 9.42
CA SER A 41 -5.63 9.18 10.35
C SER A 41 -4.54 10.23 10.15
N PRO A 42 -3.71 10.47 11.18
CA PRO A 42 -2.55 11.35 11.03
C PRO A 42 -1.46 10.75 10.16
N TYR A 43 -1.60 9.48 9.77
CA TYR A 43 -0.60 8.79 8.96
C TYR A 43 -0.80 8.95 7.46
N LEU A 44 -1.91 9.58 7.05
CA LEU A 44 -2.19 9.84 5.64
C LEU A 44 -1.00 10.50 4.92
N ARG A 45 -0.40 11.49 5.54
CA ARG A 45 0.71 12.23 4.95
C ARG A 45 2.08 11.63 5.25
N LYS A 46 2.13 10.66 6.16
CA LYS A 46 3.40 10.08 6.62
C LYS A 46 3.72 8.76 5.98
N ALA A 47 2.74 8.09 5.39
CA ALA A 47 2.95 6.77 4.81
C ALA A 47 3.84 6.88 3.57
N ALA A 48 4.90 6.10 3.56
CA ALA A 48 5.82 6.04 2.43
C ALA A 48 5.44 4.95 1.44
N CYS A 49 4.55 4.04 1.85
CA CYS A 49 4.09 2.93 1.03
C CYS A 49 2.77 2.43 1.59
N LEU A 50 1.84 2.05 0.71
CA LEU A 50 0.58 1.42 1.10
C LEU A 50 0.55 -0.03 0.64
N VAL A 51 0.17 -0.93 1.56
CA VAL A 51 -0.20 -2.30 1.22
C VAL A 51 -1.73 -2.33 1.33
N LEU A 52 -2.41 -2.45 0.21
CA LEU A 52 -3.81 -2.04 0.10
C LEU A 52 -4.67 -3.15 -0.49
N ASP A 53 -5.64 -3.63 0.29
CA ASP A 53 -6.58 -4.63 -0.18
C ASP A 53 -7.45 -4.04 -1.30
N VAL A 54 -7.66 -4.83 -2.34
CA VAL A 54 -8.47 -4.41 -3.49
C VAL A 54 -9.94 -4.30 -3.10
N ARG A 55 -10.46 -5.28 -2.36
CA ARG A 55 -11.88 -5.37 -2.04
C ARG A 55 -12.14 -5.15 -0.56
N MET A 56 -12.79 -4.05 -0.24
CA MET A 56 -13.16 -3.71 1.12
C MET A 56 -14.57 -3.13 1.11
N PRO A 57 -15.34 -3.31 2.20
CA PRO A 57 -16.62 -2.61 2.31
C PRO A 57 -16.40 -1.10 2.25
N GLY A 58 -17.32 -0.39 1.62
CA GLY A 58 -17.17 1.04 1.42
C GLY A 58 -16.23 1.34 0.27
N MET A 59 -15.19 2.11 0.52
CA MET A 59 -14.23 2.47 -0.52
C MET A 59 -13.29 1.30 -0.81
N SER A 60 -13.16 0.91 -2.07
CA SER A 60 -12.23 -0.13 -2.49
C SER A 60 -10.80 0.39 -2.54
N GLY A 61 -9.83 -0.54 -2.66
CA GLY A 61 -8.44 -0.16 -2.81
C GLY A 61 -8.18 0.75 -4.01
N PRO A 62 -8.61 0.35 -5.21
CA PRO A 62 -8.41 1.23 -6.37
C PRO A 62 -9.10 2.58 -6.24
N GLU A 63 -10.27 2.63 -5.61
CA GLU A 63 -10.94 3.91 -5.35
C GLU A 63 -10.13 4.80 -4.42
N LEU A 64 -9.57 4.22 -3.37
CA LEU A 64 -8.70 4.97 -2.45
C LEU A 64 -7.48 5.52 -3.20
N ARG A 65 -6.86 4.71 -4.03
CA ARG A 65 -5.69 5.16 -4.78
C ARG A 65 -6.02 6.33 -5.69
N ARG A 66 -7.15 6.25 -6.42
CA ARG A 66 -7.57 7.34 -7.29
C ARG A 66 -7.84 8.61 -6.50
N LYS A 67 -8.47 8.47 -5.33
CA LYS A 67 -8.74 9.63 -4.47
C LYS A 67 -7.43 10.28 -4.01
N LEU A 68 -6.46 9.48 -3.58
CA LEU A 68 -5.17 10.00 -3.14
C LEU A 68 -4.47 10.76 -4.28
N LEU A 69 -4.46 10.17 -5.47
CA LEU A 69 -3.85 10.80 -6.64
C LEU A 69 -4.55 12.13 -6.98
N SER A 70 -5.88 12.16 -6.90
CA SER A 70 -6.63 13.39 -7.18
C SER A 70 -6.34 14.50 -6.19
N GLU A 71 -5.89 14.14 -4.99
CA GLU A 71 -5.56 15.10 -3.93
C GLU A 71 -4.05 15.38 -3.85
N GLY A 72 -3.29 14.89 -4.81
CA GLY A 72 -1.86 15.16 -4.88
C GLY A 72 -0.96 14.23 -4.10
N TYR A 73 -1.50 13.13 -3.56
CA TYR A 73 -0.70 12.15 -2.82
C TYR A 73 -0.25 11.05 -3.75
N GLU A 74 1.02 11.03 -4.11
CA GLU A 74 1.59 10.04 -5.02
C GLU A 74 2.30 8.91 -4.26
N VAL A 75 1.67 8.41 -3.21
CA VAL A 75 2.26 7.34 -2.42
C VAL A 75 2.26 6.03 -3.22
N PRO A 76 3.37 5.29 -3.20
CA PRO A 76 3.45 3.99 -3.88
C PRO A 76 2.50 2.98 -3.27
N VAL A 77 1.83 2.19 -4.11
CA VAL A 77 0.81 1.23 -3.66
C VAL A 77 1.16 -0.17 -4.12
N ILE A 78 1.06 -1.11 -3.18
CA ILE A 78 1.09 -2.55 -3.45
C ILE A 78 -0.31 -3.05 -3.19
N PHE A 79 -1.00 -3.54 -4.22
CA PHE A 79 -2.32 -4.12 -4.04
C PHE A 79 -2.21 -5.57 -3.57
N ILE A 80 -3.13 -5.96 -2.68
CA ILE A 80 -3.27 -7.35 -2.25
C ILE A 80 -4.73 -7.74 -2.42
N THR A 81 -4.99 -8.99 -2.81
CA THR A 81 -6.35 -9.44 -3.06
C THR A 81 -6.51 -10.94 -2.80
N ALA A 82 -7.68 -11.33 -2.31
CA ALA A 82 -8.03 -12.75 -2.14
C ALA A 82 -8.42 -13.42 -3.46
N ALA A 83 -8.79 -12.62 -4.48
CA ALA A 83 -9.28 -13.14 -5.75
C ALA A 83 -8.35 -12.74 -6.88
N ALA A 84 -7.76 -13.73 -7.54
CA ALA A 84 -6.92 -13.48 -8.70
C ALA A 84 -7.78 -12.93 -9.85
N ASP A 85 -7.35 -11.83 -10.44
CA ASP A 85 -8.03 -11.18 -11.56
C ASP A 85 -6.95 -10.56 -12.44
N GLU A 86 -6.61 -11.23 -13.52
CA GLU A 86 -5.51 -10.81 -14.37
C GLU A 86 -5.78 -9.50 -15.09
N GLU A 87 -7.03 -9.21 -15.41
CA GLU A 87 -7.37 -7.93 -16.02
C GLU A 87 -7.20 -6.78 -15.04
N ALA A 88 -7.66 -6.96 -13.80
CA ALA A 88 -7.49 -5.96 -12.76
C ALA A 88 -6.02 -5.75 -12.46
N LYS A 89 -5.25 -6.83 -12.38
CA LYS A 89 -3.81 -6.76 -12.14
C LYS A 89 -3.11 -5.96 -13.23
N ALA A 90 -3.39 -6.28 -14.49
CA ALA A 90 -2.78 -5.57 -15.62
C ALA A 90 -3.14 -4.09 -15.60
N ARG A 91 -4.40 -3.78 -15.32
CA ARG A 91 -4.87 -2.39 -15.25
C ARG A 91 -4.16 -1.60 -14.16
N GLU A 92 -4.09 -2.16 -12.94
CA GLU A 92 -3.49 -1.44 -11.83
C GLU A 92 -1.97 -1.28 -12.01
N LEU A 93 -1.30 -2.29 -12.53
CA LEU A 93 0.13 -2.17 -12.82
C LEU A 93 0.41 -1.15 -13.91
N THR A 94 -0.42 -1.14 -14.95
CA THR A 94 -0.30 -0.14 -16.03
C THR A 94 -0.51 1.27 -15.47
N ASN A 95 -1.42 1.42 -14.50
CA ASN A 95 -1.70 2.72 -13.88
C ASN A 95 -0.68 3.11 -12.81
N GLY A 96 0.37 2.31 -12.63
CA GLY A 96 1.49 2.70 -11.78
C GLY A 96 1.57 2.03 -10.42
N ALA A 97 0.72 1.04 -10.11
CA ALA A 97 0.89 0.27 -8.88
C ALA A 97 2.23 -0.44 -8.91
N VAL A 98 2.90 -0.53 -7.76
CA VAL A 98 4.21 -1.16 -7.68
C VAL A 98 4.11 -2.67 -7.83
N ALA A 99 3.08 -3.26 -7.26
CA ALA A 99 2.86 -4.70 -7.32
C ALA A 99 1.39 -5.01 -7.07
N TYR A 100 1.00 -6.23 -7.43
CA TYR A 100 -0.37 -6.71 -7.26
C TYR A 100 -0.26 -8.19 -6.85
N LEU A 101 -0.44 -8.46 -5.56
CA LEU A 101 -0.19 -9.79 -4.99
C LEU A 101 -1.50 -10.49 -4.65
N THR A 102 -1.55 -11.80 -4.91
CA THR A 102 -2.72 -12.62 -4.56
C THR A 102 -2.47 -13.29 -3.21
N LYS A 103 -3.45 -13.23 -2.32
CA LYS A 103 -3.39 -13.92 -1.02
C LYS A 103 -3.59 -15.42 -1.21
N PRO A 104 -2.91 -16.28 -0.45
CA PRO A 104 -1.87 -15.91 0.51
C PRO A 104 -0.57 -15.57 -0.19
N PHE A 105 0.11 -14.56 0.30
CA PHE A 105 1.44 -14.20 -0.18
C PHE A 105 2.44 -14.42 0.95
N ASP A 106 3.72 -14.56 0.61
CA ASP A 106 4.75 -14.76 1.62
C ASP A 106 5.71 -13.57 1.66
N GLU A 107 6.69 -13.66 2.56
CA GLU A 107 7.67 -12.60 2.72
C GLU A 107 8.50 -12.37 1.46
N LYS A 108 8.72 -13.42 0.67
CA LYS A 108 9.50 -13.32 -0.56
C LYS A 108 8.80 -12.51 -1.65
N GLU A 109 7.49 -12.38 -1.54
CA GLU A 109 6.71 -11.56 -2.46
C GLU A 109 6.51 -10.15 -1.91
N LEU A 110 6.14 -10.05 -0.63
CA LEU A 110 5.78 -8.77 -0.03
C LEU A 110 6.98 -7.88 0.23
N LEU A 111 8.04 -8.40 0.84
CA LEU A 111 9.16 -7.55 1.24
C LEU A 111 9.92 -6.93 0.06
N PRO A 112 10.18 -7.68 -1.04
CA PRO A 112 10.79 -7.03 -2.21
C PRO A 112 9.87 -5.97 -2.84
N ALA A 113 8.55 -6.17 -2.81
CA ALA A 113 7.62 -5.17 -3.32
C ALA A 113 7.68 -3.89 -2.50
N ILE A 114 7.74 -4.00 -1.17
CA ILE A 114 7.89 -2.85 -0.30
C ILE A 114 9.19 -2.11 -0.60
N ASP A 115 10.26 -2.86 -0.77
CA ASP A 115 11.56 -2.28 -1.08
C ASP A 115 11.52 -1.47 -2.38
N ARG A 116 10.90 -2.02 -3.43
CA ARG A 116 10.72 -1.29 -4.69
C ARG A 116 9.86 -0.05 -4.50
N ALA A 117 8.81 -0.17 -3.70
CA ALA A 117 7.91 0.96 -3.44
C ALA A 117 8.65 2.11 -2.75
N LEU A 118 9.45 1.79 -1.76
CA LEU A 118 10.19 2.82 -1.01
C LEU A 118 11.24 3.52 -1.88
N LYS A 119 11.87 2.81 -2.77
CA LYS A 119 12.82 3.40 -3.70
C LYS A 119 12.13 4.34 -4.68
N SER A 120 10.96 3.95 -5.16
CA SER A 120 10.15 4.79 -6.06
C SER A 120 9.70 6.08 -5.35
N GLY A 121 9.19 5.94 -4.12
CA GLY A 121 8.76 7.09 -3.32
C GLY A 121 9.90 8.06 -3.03
N SER A 122 11.07 7.53 -2.72
CA SER A 122 12.25 8.35 -2.46
C SER A 122 12.63 9.20 -3.67
N ARG A 123 12.54 8.63 -4.88
CA ARG A 123 12.80 9.38 -6.10
C ARG A 123 11.78 10.49 -6.34
N ARG A 124 10.51 10.24 -6.03
CA ARG A 124 9.47 11.26 -6.15
C ARG A 124 9.72 12.41 -5.20
N ASP A 125 10.04 12.10 -3.96
CA ASP A 125 10.33 13.10 -2.94
C ASP A 125 11.49 13.99 -3.38
N HIS A 126 12.54 13.36 -3.92
CA HIS A 126 13.69 14.08 -4.40
C HIS A 126 13.33 15.05 -5.54
N ARG A 127 12.45 14.65 -6.45
CA ARG A 127 12.02 15.52 -7.54
C ARG A 127 11.16 16.67 -7.04
N GLU A 128 10.34 16.43 -6.03
CA GLU A 128 9.54 17.49 -5.44
C GLU A 128 10.39 18.54 -4.76
N ASP A 129 11.46 18.12 -4.11
CA ASP A 129 12.38 19.03 -3.44
C ASP A 129 13.06 20.02 -4.39
N ARG A 130 13.08 19.75 -5.66
CA ARG A 130 13.68 20.63 -6.65
C ARG A 130 12.77 21.76 -7.10
N ARG A 131 11.53 21.70 -6.72
CA ARG A 131 10.57 22.75 -7.06
C ARG A 131 10.68 23.90 -6.07
#